data_126d6172b6478e1720390ab04a5a8051
#
_entry.id   126d6172b6478e1720390ab04a5a8051
#
_cell.length_a   1.000
_cell.length_b   1.000
_cell.length_c   1.000
_cell.angle_alpha   90.00
_cell.angle_beta   90.00
_cell.angle_gamma   90.00
#
_symmetry.space_group_name_H-M   'P 1'
#
loop_
_entity.id
_entity.type
_entity.pdbx_description
1 polymer ?
#
loop_
_entity_poly.entity_id
_entity_poly.type
_entity_poly.pdbx_seq_one_letter_code
_entity_poly.pdbx_strand_id
1 'polypeptide(L)'
;VYVLFLPALCIFTEVVTYNSRKPPWGYPALLYSLFIVGFFSLFVYAHSMFITGMGTAVATWFQTTTMIISIPSVVFLAVLVFTLWGGSIRFTTPMLFALAWIPMFGIGGLTGLPLGLAPPDIHLHDTYYVIGHFHYVVAPGSIIAFFAGLYYWFPKICGHKLNDTLGKIHFWGTLIGMNLVFAPMLVQGMA
;
A
#
# COMPACT_ATOMS: atom_id res chain seq x y z
N VAL A 1 1.55 -3.35 -10.58
CA VAL A 1 1.45 -2.90 -9.18
C VAL A 1 2.15 -3.89 -8.25
N TYR A 2 1.79 -5.17 -8.25
CA TYR A 2 2.29 -6.16 -7.27
C TYR A 2 3.80 -6.38 -7.32
N VAL A 3 4.46 -6.26 -8.47
CA VAL A 3 5.94 -6.35 -8.60
C VAL A 3 6.64 -5.27 -7.78
N LEU A 4 6.06 -4.07 -7.70
CA LEU A 4 6.57 -2.97 -6.87
C LEU A 4 6.10 -3.08 -5.41
N PHE A 5 4.91 -3.59 -5.21
CA PHE A 5 4.26 -3.67 -3.92
C PHE A 5 4.89 -4.72 -2.99
N LEU A 6 5.19 -5.92 -3.50
CA LEU A 6 5.78 -7.00 -2.68
C LEU A 6 7.12 -6.62 -2.03
N PRO A 7 8.11 -6.05 -2.75
CA PRO A 7 9.33 -5.55 -2.11
C PRO A 7 9.05 -4.45 -1.08
N ALA A 8 8.09 -3.57 -1.36
CA ALA A 8 7.70 -2.52 -0.44
C ALA A 8 7.20 -3.05 0.90
N LEU A 9 6.39 -4.12 0.88
CA LEU A 9 5.91 -4.78 2.10
C LEU A 9 7.06 -5.32 2.95
N CYS A 10 8.10 -5.87 2.32
CA CYS A 10 9.31 -6.31 3.02
C CYS A 10 10.06 -5.13 3.65
N ILE A 11 10.20 -4.01 2.92
CA ILE A 11 10.85 -2.79 3.43
C ILE A 11 10.09 -2.27 4.66
N PHE A 12 8.77 -2.14 4.58
CA PHE A 12 7.96 -1.66 5.71
C PHE A 12 8.03 -2.58 6.93
N THR A 13 8.02 -3.90 6.71
CA THR A 13 8.18 -4.87 7.80
C THR A 13 9.51 -4.67 8.52
N GLU A 14 10.60 -4.57 7.79
CA GLU A 14 11.94 -4.36 8.35
C GLU A 14 12.02 -3.03 9.11
N VAL A 15 11.58 -1.93 8.50
CA VAL A 15 11.62 -0.60 9.10
C VAL A 15 10.75 -0.51 10.36
N VAL A 16 9.55 -1.09 10.31
CA VAL A 16 8.62 -1.09 11.46
C VAL A 16 9.18 -1.92 12.60
N THR A 17 9.63 -3.15 12.34
CA THR A 17 10.16 -4.03 13.39
C THR A 17 11.40 -3.45 14.06
N TYR A 18 12.33 -2.91 13.28
CA TYR A 18 13.53 -2.27 13.82
C TYR A 18 13.22 -1.04 14.69
N ASN A 19 12.33 -0.17 14.22
CA ASN A 19 12.01 1.08 14.92
C ASN A 19 10.99 0.92 16.05
N SER A 20 10.18 -0.14 16.06
CA SER A 20 9.31 -0.50 17.18
C SER A 20 10.03 -1.32 18.25
N ARG A 21 11.26 -1.80 17.95
CA ARG A 21 12.07 -2.68 18.81
C ARG A 21 11.33 -3.95 19.23
N LYS A 22 10.56 -4.50 18.31
CA LYS A 22 9.70 -5.64 18.56
C LYS A 22 9.69 -6.53 17.31
N PRO A 23 9.72 -7.87 17.46
CA PRO A 23 9.55 -8.77 16.32
C PRO A 23 8.18 -8.56 15.68
N PRO A 24 8.02 -8.91 14.39
CA PRO A 24 6.73 -8.77 13.72
C PRO A 24 5.69 -9.66 14.41
N TRP A 25 4.54 -9.05 14.70
CA TRP A 25 3.43 -9.80 15.25
C TRP A 25 2.92 -10.83 14.24
N GLY A 26 2.75 -12.07 14.66
CA GLY A 26 2.21 -13.10 13.78
C GLY A 26 3.07 -13.36 12.53
N TYR A 27 4.38 -13.52 12.68
CA TYR A 27 5.32 -13.74 11.56
C TYR A 27 4.85 -14.78 10.52
N PRO A 28 4.26 -15.95 10.89
CA PRO A 28 3.70 -16.86 9.89
C PRO A 28 2.57 -16.23 9.08
N ALA A 29 1.66 -15.48 9.72
CA ALA A 29 0.58 -14.78 9.02
C ALA A 29 1.12 -13.75 8.02
N LEU A 30 2.18 -13.04 8.38
CA LEU A 30 2.91 -12.15 7.50
C LEU A 30 3.41 -12.87 6.24
N LEU A 31 4.14 -13.98 6.42
CA LEU A 31 4.70 -14.77 5.31
C LEU A 31 3.61 -15.33 4.41
N TYR A 32 2.58 -15.95 4.98
CA TYR A 32 1.47 -16.49 4.19
C TYR A 32 0.74 -15.39 3.43
N SER A 33 0.54 -14.22 4.03
CA SER A 33 -0.07 -13.07 3.34
C SER A 33 0.74 -12.63 2.14
N LEU A 34 2.07 -12.53 2.27
CA LEU A 34 2.96 -12.17 1.16
C LEU A 34 2.90 -13.18 0.02
N PHE A 35 2.97 -14.49 0.34
CA PHE A 35 2.89 -15.54 -0.67
C PHE A 35 1.54 -15.57 -1.37
N ILE A 36 0.45 -15.45 -0.61
CA ILE A 36 -0.91 -15.47 -1.16
C ILE A 36 -1.14 -14.25 -2.05
N VAL A 37 -0.74 -13.05 -1.61
CA VAL A 37 -0.82 -11.84 -2.45
C VAL A 37 -0.02 -12.00 -3.73
N GLY A 38 1.22 -12.51 -3.64
CA GLY A 38 2.07 -12.78 -4.81
C GLY A 38 1.43 -13.74 -5.78
N PHE A 39 0.90 -14.86 -5.29
CA PHE A 39 0.24 -15.87 -6.12
C PHE A 39 -1.07 -15.35 -6.74
N PHE A 40 -1.97 -14.79 -5.96
CA PHE A 40 -3.25 -14.29 -6.45
C PHE A 40 -3.12 -13.09 -7.38
N SER A 41 -2.01 -12.35 -7.32
CA SER A 41 -1.76 -11.23 -8.24
C SER A 41 -1.82 -11.64 -9.72
N LEU A 42 -1.54 -12.91 -10.03
CA LEU A 42 -1.63 -13.47 -11.37
C LEU A 42 -3.08 -13.68 -11.84
N PHE A 43 -4.03 -13.74 -10.93
CA PHE A 43 -5.43 -14.07 -11.22
C PHE A 43 -6.38 -12.88 -11.13
N VAL A 44 -5.87 -11.67 -10.88
CA VAL A 44 -6.70 -10.46 -10.71
C VAL A 44 -6.48 -9.42 -11.82
N TYR A 45 -5.62 -9.67 -12.79
CA TYR A 45 -5.17 -8.68 -13.76
C TYR A 45 -6.31 -8.01 -14.56
N ALA A 46 -7.41 -8.72 -14.79
CA ALA A 46 -8.51 -8.21 -15.62
C ALA A 46 -9.62 -7.52 -14.81
N HIS A 47 -9.42 -7.23 -13.52
CA HIS A 47 -10.37 -6.45 -12.73
C HIS A 47 -10.51 -4.98 -13.19
N SER A 48 -9.63 -4.52 -14.03
CA SER A 48 -9.72 -3.20 -14.69
C SER A 48 -10.30 -3.27 -16.11
N MET A 49 -10.89 -4.40 -16.49
CA MET A 49 -11.37 -4.67 -17.85
C MET A 49 -12.85 -5.07 -17.90
N PHE A 50 -13.63 -4.77 -16.86
CA PHE A 50 -15.04 -5.20 -16.80
C PHE A 50 -15.91 -4.68 -17.95
N ILE A 51 -15.59 -3.50 -18.50
CA ILE A 51 -16.34 -2.89 -19.59
C ILE A 51 -15.87 -3.29 -21.00
N THR A 52 -14.90 -4.20 -21.12
CA THR A 52 -14.38 -4.68 -22.42
C THR A 52 -15.31 -5.70 -23.11
N GLY A 53 -16.41 -6.05 -22.51
CA GLY A 53 -17.33 -7.06 -23.06
C GLY A 53 -16.91 -8.50 -22.75
N MET A 54 -16.18 -8.74 -21.65
CA MET A 54 -15.67 -10.07 -21.26
C MET A 54 -16.77 -11.09 -20.89
N GLY A 55 -18.02 -10.67 -20.80
CA GLY A 55 -19.14 -11.51 -20.38
C GLY A 55 -19.23 -11.73 -18.86
N THR A 56 -20.42 -12.13 -18.39
CA THR A 56 -20.71 -12.21 -16.95
C THR A 56 -19.88 -13.27 -16.20
N ALA A 57 -19.66 -14.44 -16.81
CA ALA A 57 -18.91 -15.51 -16.17
C ALA A 57 -17.46 -15.11 -15.88
N VAL A 58 -16.78 -14.50 -16.85
CA VAL A 58 -15.39 -14.04 -16.71
C VAL A 58 -15.32 -12.85 -15.74
N ALA A 59 -16.25 -11.90 -15.82
CA ALA A 59 -16.34 -10.80 -14.88
C ALA A 59 -16.55 -11.29 -13.45
N THR A 60 -17.43 -12.29 -13.23
CA THR A 60 -17.64 -12.90 -11.91
C THR A 60 -16.36 -13.55 -11.37
N TRP A 61 -15.59 -14.23 -12.22
CA TRP A 61 -14.32 -14.81 -11.84
C TRP A 61 -13.35 -13.73 -11.33
N PHE A 62 -13.11 -12.67 -12.11
CA PHE A 62 -12.15 -11.63 -11.76
C PHE A 62 -12.59 -10.80 -10.56
N GLN A 63 -13.87 -10.50 -10.38
CA GLN A 63 -14.32 -9.82 -9.16
C GLN A 63 -14.18 -10.71 -7.93
N THR A 64 -14.44 -12.02 -8.03
CA THR A 64 -14.28 -12.96 -6.91
C THR A 64 -12.82 -13.07 -6.49
N THR A 65 -11.90 -13.29 -7.43
CA THR A 65 -10.46 -13.36 -7.14
C THR A 65 -9.91 -12.05 -6.59
N THR A 66 -10.42 -10.92 -7.06
CA THR A 66 -10.06 -9.58 -6.56
C THR A 66 -10.53 -9.35 -5.12
N MET A 67 -11.72 -9.82 -4.77
CA MET A 67 -12.17 -9.76 -3.38
C MET A 67 -11.35 -10.69 -2.46
N ILE A 68 -10.97 -11.87 -2.94
CA ILE A 68 -10.15 -12.81 -2.17
C ILE A 68 -8.77 -12.23 -1.85
N ILE A 69 -8.11 -11.52 -2.78
CA ILE A 69 -6.77 -10.93 -2.53
C ILE A 69 -6.81 -9.78 -1.52
N SER A 70 -7.97 -9.21 -1.25
CA SER A 70 -8.15 -8.20 -0.21
C SER A 70 -7.91 -8.77 1.19
N ILE A 71 -8.24 -10.05 1.43
CA ILE A 71 -8.09 -10.71 2.74
C ILE A 71 -6.62 -10.72 3.20
N PRO A 72 -5.67 -11.29 2.46
CA PRO A 72 -4.26 -11.27 2.88
C PRO A 72 -3.68 -9.86 2.94
N SER A 73 -4.18 -8.91 2.14
CA SER A 73 -3.76 -7.51 2.21
C SER A 73 -4.17 -6.85 3.54
N VAL A 74 -5.38 -7.12 4.03
CA VAL A 74 -5.85 -6.67 5.35
C VAL A 74 -5.07 -7.35 6.47
N VAL A 75 -4.78 -8.65 6.36
CA VAL A 75 -3.97 -9.38 7.35
C VAL A 75 -2.58 -8.77 7.43
N PHE A 76 -1.94 -8.45 6.30
CA PHE A 76 -0.65 -7.78 6.30
C PHE A 76 -0.69 -6.42 7.01
N LEU A 77 -1.69 -5.60 6.70
CA LEU A 77 -1.89 -4.30 7.35
C LEU A 77 -2.07 -4.46 8.87
N ALA A 78 -2.89 -5.42 9.29
CA ALA A 78 -3.11 -5.74 10.69
C ALA A 78 -1.82 -6.18 11.40
N VAL A 79 -0.99 -7.02 10.75
CA VAL A 79 0.31 -7.43 11.29
C VAL A 79 1.19 -6.22 11.60
N LEU A 80 1.27 -5.24 10.71
CA LEU A 80 2.05 -4.03 10.95
C LEU A 80 1.48 -3.21 12.12
N VAL A 81 0.16 -3.02 12.17
CA VAL A 81 -0.50 -2.29 13.28
C VAL A 81 -0.26 -2.99 14.62
N PHE A 82 -0.43 -4.32 14.69
CA PHE A 82 -0.16 -5.08 15.92
C PHE A 82 1.33 -5.16 16.28
N THR A 83 2.21 -5.04 15.29
CA THR A 83 3.65 -4.91 15.56
C THR A 83 3.96 -3.58 16.24
N LEU A 84 3.25 -2.51 15.89
CA LEU A 84 3.37 -1.21 16.56
C LEU A 84 2.78 -1.23 17.98
N TRP A 85 1.74 -1.99 18.20
CA TRP A 85 1.04 -2.05 19.49
C TRP A 85 1.96 -2.57 20.60
N GLY A 86 2.15 -1.75 21.64
CA GLY A 86 3.06 -2.07 22.75
C GLY A 86 4.54 -2.03 22.39
N GLY A 87 4.91 -1.50 21.23
CA GLY A 87 6.30 -1.30 20.80
C GLY A 87 6.88 0.00 21.36
N SER A 88 8.20 0.05 21.54
CA SER A 88 8.94 1.27 21.88
C SER A 88 9.32 2.02 20.60
N ILE A 89 8.39 2.81 20.05
CA ILE A 89 8.50 3.42 18.74
C ILE A 89 9.51 4.55 18.71
N ARG A 90 10.45 4.51 17.77
CA ARG A 90 11.37 5.60 17.44
C ARG A 90 10.85 6.31 16.18
N PHE A 91 10.52 7.59 16.30
CA PHE A 91 10.07 8.43 15.17
C PHE A 91 11.25 8.94 14.34
N THR A 92 12.00 8.01 13.76
CA THR A 92 13.06 8.30 12.78
C THR A 92 12.45 8.61 11.42
N THR A 93 13.19 9.28 10.54
CA THR A 93 12.70 9.57 9.18
C THR A 93 12.17 8.32 8.44
N PRO A 94 12.89 7.19 8.38
CA PRO A 94 12.34 5.98 7.73
C PRO A 94 11.06 5.47 8.40
N MET A 95 10.96 5.57 9.73
CA MET A 95 9.77 5.15 10.45
C MET A 95 8.57 6.04 10.15
N LEU A 96 8.76 7.34 9.97
CA LEU A 96 7.66 8.24 9.59
C LEU A 96 7.09 7.86 8.23
N PHE A 97 7.94 7.56 7.24
CA PHE A 97 7.48 7.06 5.95
C PHE A 97 6.72 5.73 6.08
N ALA A 98 7.21 4.80 6.88
CA ALA A 98 6.52 3.53 7.12
C ALA A 98 5.17 3.69 7.84
N LEU A 99 5.07 4.60 8.81
CA LEU A 99 3.82 4.91 9.50
C LEU A 99 2.79 5.58 8.58
N ALA A 100 3.22 6.48 7.69
CA ALA A 100 2.33 7.12 6.73
C ALA A 100 1.76 6.12 5.71
N TRP A 101 2.51 5.08 5.38
CA TRP A 101 2.04 4.04 4.46
C TRP A 101 0.77 3.35 4.97
N ILE A 102 0.67 3.08 6.26
CA ILE A 102 -0.46 2.35 6.86
C ILE A 102 -1.82 3.01 6.53
N PRO A 103 -2.08 4.28 6.88
CA PRO A 103 -3.35 4.92 6.55
C PRO A 103 -3.50 5.18 5.04
N MET A 104 -2.44 5.54 4.32
CA MET A 104 -2.53 5.79 2.89
C MET A 104 -2.89 4.52 2.12
N PHE A 105 -2.24 3.40 2.43
CA PHE A 105 -2.60 2.11 1.83
C PHE A 105 -3.99 1.65 2.29
N GLY A 106 -4.39 1.94 3.53
CA GLY A 106 -5.76 1.70 4.02
C GLY A 106 -6.81 2.40 3.16
N ILE A 107 -6.61 3.69 2.85
CA ILE A 107 -7.48 4.45 1.93
C ILE A 107 -7.45 3.81 0.53
N GLY A 108 -6.26 3.51 0.02
CA GLY A 108 -6.09 2.84 -1.28
C GLY A 108 -6.86 1.51 -1.35
N GLY A 109 -6.72 0.65 -0.34
CA GLY A 109 -7.45 -0.62 -0.27
C GLY A 109 -8.96 -0.47 -0.21
N LEU A 110 -9.46 0.43 0.64
CA LEU A 110 -10.90 0.67 0.77
C LEU A 110 -11.52 1.26 -0.51
N THR A 111 -10.83 2.18 -1.17
CA THR A 111 -11.27 2.76 -2.45
C THR A 111 -11.19 1.77 -3.61
N GLY A 112 -10.43 0.69 -3.46
CA GLY A 112 -10.34 -0.41 -4.44
C GLY A 112 -11.52 -1.36 -4.41
N LEU A 113 -12.26 -1.46 -3.29
CA LEU A 113 -13.38 -2.39 -3.20
C LEU A 113 -14.49 -2.12 -4.23
N PRO A 114 -14.96 -0.88 -4.44
CA PRO A 114 -15.93 -0.59 -5.51
C PRO A 114 -15.37 -0.90 -6.91
N LEU A 115 -14.12 -0.63 -7.17
CA LEU A 115 -13.48 -0.89 -8.48
C LEU A 115 -13.27 -2.39 -8.75
N GLY A 116 -13.16 -3.20 -7.72
CA GLY A 116 -13.04 -4.65 -7.83
C GLY A 116 -14.36 -5.38 -8.10
N LEU A 117 -15.48 -4.66 -8.09
CA LEU A 117 -16.82 -5.19 -8.36
C LEU A 117 -17.37 -4.57 -9.66
N ALA A 118 -17.84 -5.43 -10.57
CA ALA A 118 -18.32 -4.98 -11.89
C ALA A 118 -19.47 -3.93 -11.83
N PRO A 119 -20.51 -4.06 -10.97
CA PRO A 119 -21.59 -3.08 -10.95
C PRO A 119 -21.18 -1.65 -10.59
N PRO A 120 -20.39 -1.39 -9.51
CA PRO A 120 -19.92 -0.04 -9.24
C PRO A 120 -18.87 0.43 -10.25
N ASP A 121 -18.03 -0.48 -10.77
CA ASP A 121 -16.96 -0.13 -11.71
C ASP A 121 -17.50 0.45 -13.04
N ILE A 122 -18.70 0.04 -13.49
CA ILE A 122 -19.36 0.62 -14.66
C ILE A 122 -19.47 2.16 -14.56
N HIS A 123 -19.65 2.69 -13.36
CA HIS A 123 -19.79 4.13 -13.12
C HIS A 123 -18.47 4.83 -12.78
N LEU A 124 -17.52 4.08 -12.22
CA LEU A 124 -16.25 4.63 -11.74
C LEU A 124 -15.10 4.45 -12.75
N HIS A 125 -15.28 3.54 -13.71
CA HIS A 125 -14.27 3.23 -14.72
C HIS A 125 -13.89 4.47 -15.54
N ASP A 126 -12.60 4.64 -15.80
CA ASP A 126 -12.02 5.78 -16.53
C ASP A 126 -12.33 7.17 -15.92
N THR A 127 -12.69 7.23 -14.63
CA THR A 127 -12.85 8.49 -13.90
C THR A 127 -11.60 8.80 -13.06
N TYR A 128 -11.53 10.02 -12.52
CA TYR A 128 -10.50 10.41 -11.56
C TYR A 128 -10.52 9.56 -10.28
N TYR A 129 -11.62 8.88 -9.97
CA TYR A 129 -11.67 7.95 -8.84
C TYR A 129 -10.66 6.81 -8.99
N VAL A 130 -10.54 6.23 -10.18
CA VAL A 130 -9.56 5.18 -10.49
C VAL A 130 -8.14 5.72 -10.29
N ILE A 131 -7.87 6.94 -10.78
CA ILE A 131 -6.54 7.57 -10.65
C ILE A 131 -6.22 7.82 -9.17
N GLY A 132 -7.15 8.37 -8.41
CA GLY A 132 -7.00 8.55 -6.96
C GLY A 132 -6.72 7.23 -6.24
N HIS A 133 -7.53 6.20 -6.53
CA HIS A 133 -7.37 4.88 -5.95
C HIS A 133 -5.97 4.29 -6.16
N PHE A 134 -5.55 4.12 -7.41
CA PHE A 134 -4.27 3.44 -7.64
C PHE A 134 -3.06 4.26 -7.18
N HIS A 135 -3.16 5.59 -7.12
CA HIS A 135 -2.10 6.41 -6.55
C HIS A 135 -2.02 6.27 -5.02
N TYR A 136 -3.12 6.02 -4.30
CA TYR A 136 -3.08 5.65 -2.89
C TYR A 136 -2.52 4.24 -2.64
N VAL A 137 -2.45 3.38 -3.66
CA VAL A 137 -1.82 2.06 -3.59
C VAL A 137 -0.35 2.13 -4.03
N VAL A 138 -0.07 2.68 -5.23
CA VAL A 138 1.27 2.65 -5.86
C VAL A 138 2.21 3.69 -5.25
N ALA A 139 1.76 4.92 -5.02
CA ALA A 139 2.65 5.98 -4.53
C ALA A 139 3.16 5.67 -3.11
N PRO A 140 2.33 5.30 -2.12
CA PRO A 140 2.86 4.80 -0.86
C PRO A 140 3.56 3.45 -1.03
N GLY A 141 3.02 2.54 -1.83
CA GLY A 141 3.59 1.21 -2.04
C GLY A 141 4.93 1.17 -2.78
N SER A 142 5.34 2.20 -3.48
CA SER A 142 6.63 2.25 -4.16
C SER A 142 7.47 3.45 -3.73
N ILE A 143 6.97 4.67 -3.85
CA ILE A 143 7.74 5.89 -3.61
C ILE A 143 8.03 6.05 -2.10
N ILE A 144 7.01 5.95 -1.25
CA ILE A 144 7.19 6.03 0.22
C ILE A 144 8.05 4.87 0.72
N ALA A 145 7.86 3.66 0.18
CA ALA A 145 8.70 2.52 0.51
C ALA A 145 10.16 2.73 0.11
N PHE A 146 10.40 3.25 -1.10
CA PHE A 146 11.73 3.58 -1.56
C PHE A 146 12.42 4.57 -0.61
N PHE A 147 11.75 5.64 -0.21
CA PHE A 147 12.33 6.61 0.74
C PHE A 147 12.52 6.02 2.13
N ALA A 148 11.57 5.23 2.63
CA ALA A 148 11.74 4.51 3.89
C ALA A 148 13.00 3.62 3.86
N GLY A 149 13.19 2.85 2.80
CA GLY A 149 14.35 2.01 2.59
C GLY A 149 15.63 2.82 2.41
N LEU A 150 15.59 3.88 1.61
CA LEU A 150 16.74 4.75 1.39
C LEU A 150 17.27 5.32 2.71
N TYR A 151 16.41 5.97 3.51
CA TYR A 151 16.82 6.53 4.81
C TYR A 151 17.25 5.45 5.81
N TYR A 152 16.71 4.24 5.70
CA TYR A 152 17.05 3.14 6.62
C TYR A 152 18.38 2.48 6.27
N TRP A 153 18.65 2.20 4.99
CA TRP A 153 19.87 1.51 4.58
C TRP A 153 21.03 2.43 4.22
N PHE A 154 20.80 3.69 3.86
CA PHE A 154 21.84 4.64 3.49
C PHE A 154 22.99 4.71 4.54
N PRO A 155 22.72 4.81 5.87
CA PRO A 155 23.78 4.80 6.88
C PRO A 155 24.58 3.51 6.90
N LYS A 156 23.96 2.39 6.58
CA LYS A 156 24.61 1.07 6.54
C LYS A 156 25.50 0.91 5.32
N ILE A 157 25.15 1.54 4.20
CA ILE A 157 25.88 1.46 2.94
C ILE A 157 27.03 2.48 2.91
N CYS A 158 26.76 3.73 3.34
CA CYS A 158 27.67 4.86 3.18
C CYS A 158 28.44 5.20 4.46
N GLY A 159 28.14 4.57 5.60
CA GLY A 159 28.84 4.81 6.88
C GLY A 159 28.46 6.11 7.59
N HIS A 160 27.61 6.96 7.02
CA HIS A 160 27.16 8.21 7.64
C HIS A 160 25.65 8.42 7.49
N LYS A 161 25.05 9.13 8.44
CA LYS A 161 23.61 9.41 8.45
C LYS A 161 23.28 10.61 7.57
N LEU A 162 22.11 10.53 6.89
CA LEU A 162 21.48 11.69 6.29
C LEU A 162 20.97 12.65 7.38
N ASN A 163 20.82 13.92 7.03
CA ASN A 163 20.30 14.94 7.95
C ASN A 163 18.82 14.62 8.31
N ASP A 164 18.55 14.36 9.59
CA ASP A 164 17.23 13.94 10.06
C ASP A 164 16.19 15.06 9.95
N THR A 165 16.59 16.32 10.12
CA THR A 165 15.69 17.48 9.98
C THR A 165 15.23 17.64 8.53
N LEU A 166 16.17 17.60 7.57
CA LEU A 166 15.82 17.65 6.15
C LEU A 166 15.01 16.42 5.74
N GLY A 167 15.32 15.25 6.29
CA GLY A 167 14.54 14.04 6.08
C GLY A 167 13.08 14.15 6.54
N LYS A 168 12.84 14.78 7.69
CA LYS A 168 11.50 15.06 8.19
C LYS A 168 10.75 16.11 7.36
N ILE A 169 11.44 17.14 6.91
CA ILE A 169 10.86 18.14 5.96
C ILE A 169 10.46 17.45 4.67
N HIS A 170 11.32 16.60 4.11
CA HIS A 170 11.01 15.80 2.92
C HIS A 170 9.79 14.89 3.15
N PHE A 171 9.74 14.21 4.30
CA PHE A 171 8.59 13.37 4.67
C PHE A 171 7.28 14.16 4.66
N TRP A 172 7.21 15.28 5.38
CA TRP A 172 5.99 16.08 5.45
C TRP A 172 5.59 16.68 4.12
N GLY A 173 6.55 17.17 3.33
CA GLY A 173 6.29 17.67 1.98
C GLY A 173 5.71 16.59 1.07
N THR A 174 6.26 15.38 1.12
CA THR A 174 5.77 14.23 0.36
C THR A 174 4.37 13.81 0.79
N LEU A 175 4.14 13.65 2.10
CA LEU A 175 2.84 13.23 2.63
C LEU A 175 1.74 14.24 2.31
N ILE A 176 1.98 15.52 2.56
CA ILE A 176 1.01 16.58 2.30
C ILE A 176 0.75 16.70 0.79
N GLY A 177 1.82 16.74 -0.01
CA GLY A 177 1.71 16.87 -1.48
C GLY A 177 0.91 15.73 -2.10
N MET A 178 1.18 14.49 -1.73
CA MET A 178 0.43 13.33 -2.21
C MET A 178 -1.06 13.42 -1.86
N ASN A 179 -1.40 13.78 -0.63
CA ASN A 179 -2.80 13.87 -0.22
C ASN A 179 -3.52 15.06 -0.89
N LEU A 180 -2.86 16.21 -1.08
CA LEU A 180 -3.43 17.35 -1.79
C LEU A 180 -3.74 17.05 -3.27
N VAL A 181 -2.96 16.19 -3.90
CA VAL A 181 -3.19 15.80 -5.30
C VAL A 181 -4.22 14.69 -5.42
N PHE A 182 -4.07 13.61 -4.67
CA PHE A 182 -4.83 12.38 -4.92
C PHE A 182 -6.15 12.27 -4.15
N ALA A 183 -6.28 12.91 -2.97
CA ALA A 183 -7.56 12.87 -2.26
C ALA A 183 -8.70 13.61 -3.00
N PRO A 184 -8.48 14.81 -3.59
CA PRO A 184 -9.52 15.45 -4.40
C PRO A 184 -9.95 14.63 -5.62
N MET A 185 -9.05 13.82 -6.22
CA MET A 185 -9.39 12.99 -7.37
C MET A 185 -10.43 11.91 -7.01
N LEU A 186 -10.38 11.36 -5.80
CA LEU A 186 -11.40 10.41 -5.34
C LEU A 186 -12.79 11.06 -5.31
N VAL A 187 -12.88 12.31 -4.86
CA VAL A 187 -14.15 13.05 -4.81
C VAL A 187 -14.62 13.45 -6.21
N GLN A 188 -13.72 13.98 -7.04
CA GLN A 188 -14.03 14.38 -8.41
C GLN A 188 -14.49 13.20 -9.29
N GLY A 189 -13.96 12.01 -9.06
CA GLY A 189 -14.34 10.84 -9.83
C GLY A 189 -15.68 10.21 -9.41
N MET A 190 -16.29 10.68 -8.31
CA MET A 190 -17.65 10.28 -7.88
C MET A 190 -18.73 11.31 -8.27
N ALA A 191 -18.34 12.49 -8.71
CA ALA A 191 -19.24 13.56 -9.15
C ALA A 191 -19.59 13.43 -10.64
#